data_64c6b23c51d5d509db48ea75ad224011
#
_entry.id   64c6b23c51d5d509db48ea75ad224011
#
_cell.length_a   1.000
_cell.length_b   1.000
_cell.length_c   1.000
_cell.angle_alpha   90.00
_cell.angle_beta   90.00
_cell.angle_gamma   90.00
#
_symmetry.space_group_name_H-M   'P 1'
#
loop_
_entity.id
_entity.type
_entity.pdbx_description
1 polymer ?
#
loop_
_entity_poly.entity_id
_entity_poly.type
_entity_poly.pdbx_seq_one_letter_code
_entity_poly.pdbx_strand_id
1 'polypeptide(L)'
;APSLVGSEMCIRDRLNLLLQKVETDMTIFFRELCHIEEPKIEHLKYAFYDKESIPEKEWNDWLEEWWDRVEGKPNRKLMLDNNPKYVLRNWMAQLAIDAAEKSDYSVCKTLHDVLKNPYAEQKDFEKEWYQKRPEWARHRVGCSMLSCSS
;
A
#
# COMPACT_ATOMS: atom_id res chain seq x y z
N ALA A 1 -31.63 -11.75 3.60
CA ALA A 1 -31.34 -13.04 3.13
C ALA A 1 -29.83 -13.27 2.89
N PRO A 2 -29.40 -14.49 2.74
CA PRO A 2 -27.98 -14.82 2.57
C PRO A 2 -27.28 -14.09 1.44
N SER A 3 -28.02 -13.66 0.41
CA SER A 3 -27.48 -13.00 -0.77
C SER A 3 -26.88 -11.60 -0.51
N LEU A 4 -27.41 -10.82 0.42
CA LEU A 4 -26.87 -9.49 0.75
C LEU A 4 -25.60 -9.60 1.57
N VAL A 5 -25.59 -10.44 2.58
CA VAL A 5 -24.39 -10.73 3.40
C VAL A 5 -23.32 -11.40 2.54
N GLY A 6 -23.74 -12.34 1.68
CA GLY A 6 -22.84 -12.98 0.73
C GLY A 6 -22.26 -12.02 -0.31
N SER A 7 -23.03 -11.01 -0.77
CA SER A 7 -22.55 -9.99 -1.70
C SER A 7 -21.44 -9.11 -1.08
N GLU A 8 -21.59 -8.68 0.16
CA GLU A 8 -20.55 -7.91 0.85
C GLU A 8 -19.30 -8.75 1.11
N MET A 9 -19.48 -9.98 1.57
CA MET A 9 -18.38 -10.91 1.75
C MET A 9 -17.67 -11.21 0.43
N CYS A 10 -18.44 -11.39 -0.67
CA CYS A 10 -17.87 -11.63 -2.00
C CYS A 10 -16.95 -10.50 -2.47
N ILE A 11 -17.33 -9.24 -2.28
CA ILE A 11 -16.46 -8.11 -2.68
C ILE A 11 -15.15 -8.13 -1.90
N ARG A 12 -15.21 -8.27 -0.59
CA ARG A 12 -14.03 -8.31 0.27
C ARG A 12 -13.18 -9.56 0.01
N ASP A 13 -13.83 -10.70 -0.13
CA ASP A 13 -13.14 -11.96 -0.37
C ASP A 13 -12.44 -11.94 -1.74
N ARG A 14 -13.11 -11.40 -2.76
CA ARG A 14 -12.50 -11.23 -4.08
C ARG A 14 -11.34 -10.26 -4.06
N LEU A 15 -11.43 -9.17 -3.31
CA LEU A 15 -10.29 -8.25 -3.10
C LEU A 15 -9.09 -9.00 -2.54
N ASN A 16 -9.31 -9.78 -1.47
CA ASN A 16 -8.24 -10.55 -0.86
C ASN A 16 -7.63 -11.57 -1.82
N LEU A 17 -8.45 -12.25 -2.62
CA LEU A 17 -7.96 -13.18 -3.63
C LEU A 17 -7.14 -12.47 -4.73
N LEU A 18 -7.60 -11.32 -5.19
CA LEU A 18 -6.89 -10.52 -6.19
C LEU A 18 -5.54 -10.02 -5.68
N LEU A 19 -5.50 -9.55 -4.43
CA LEU A 19 -4.26 -9.09 -3.79
C LEU A 19 -3.23 -10.21 -3.61
N GLN A 20 -3.67 -11.47 -3.56
CA GLN A 20 -2.77 -12.63 -3.45
C GLN A 20 -2.22 -13.10 -4.81
N LYS A 21 -2.85 -12.73 -5.92
CA LYS A 21 -2.43 -13.18 -7.26
C LYS A 21 -1.11 -12.57 -7.71
N VAL A 22 -0.83 -11.34 -7.29
CA VAL A 22 0.39 -10.62 -7.60
C VAL A 22 0.89 -9.94 -6.33
N GLU A 23 2.17 -10.05 -6.06
CA GLU A 23 2.77 -9.40 -4.90
C GLU A 23 2.46 -7.90 -4.93
N THR A 24 1.81 -7.41 -3.88
CA THR A 24 1.28 -6.05 -3.80
C THR A 24 1.75 -5.37 -2.53
N ASP A 25 2.20 -4.13 -2.66
CA ASP A 25 2.44 -3.27 -1.51
C ASP A 25 1.10 -2.76 -0.99
N MET A 26 0.65 -3.31 0.12
CA MET A 26 -0.68 -3.04 0.68
C MET A 26 -0.86 -1.59 1.12
N THR A 27 0.16 -0.99 1.71
CA THR A 27 0.11 0.40 2.17
C THR A 27 -0.08 1.33 0.98
N ILE A 28 0.71 1.15 -0.06
CA ILE A 28 0.60 1.95 -1.29
C ILE A 28 -0.74 1.68 -1.98
N PHE A 29 -1.15 0.42 -2.11
CA PHE A 29 -2.42 0.06 -2.76
C PHE A 29 -3.61 0.78 -2.12
N PHE A 30 -3.78 0.65 -0.81
CA PHE A 30 -4.93 1.26 -0.13
C PHE A 30 -4.83 2.78 -0.07
N ARG A 31 -3.62 3.34 -0.01
CA ARG A 31 -3.45 4.80 -0.07
C ARG A 31 -3.80 5.34 -1.46
N GLU A 32 -3.32 4.70 -2.53
CA GLU A 32 -3.66 5.10 -3.90
C GLU A 32 -5.16 4.92 -4.20
N LEU A 33 -5.78 3.87 -3.66
CA LEU A 33 -7.23 3.66 -3.80
C LEU A 33 -8.05 4.85 -3.27
N CYS A 34 -7.53 5.57 -2.28
CA CYS A 34 -8.18 6.79 -1.76
C CYS A 34 -8.24 7.92 -2.80
N HIS A 35 -7.40 7.89 -3.83
CA HIS A 35 -7.21 8.99 -4.78
C HIS A 35 -7.78 8.72 -6.17
N ILE A 36 -8.21 7.50 -6.48
CA ILE A 36 -8.72 7.21 -7.83
C ILE A 36 -9.99 8.00 -8.13
N GLU A 37 -10.12 8.42 -9.37
CA GLU A 37 -11.26 9.19 -9.87
C GLU A 37 -12.15 8.38 -10.82
N GLU A 38 -11.67 7.21 -11.22
CA GLU A 38 -12.38 6.25 -12.05
C GLU A 38 -11.97 4.83 -11.69
N PRO A 39 -12.85 3.82 -11.91
CA PRO A 39 -12.61 2.44 -11.48
C PRO A 39 -11.69 1.68 -12.44
N LYS A 40 -10.43 2.09 -12.54
CA LYS A 40 -9.43 1.48 -13.42
C LYS A 40 -8.17 1.09 -12.66
N ILE A 41 -7.71 -0.13 -12.87
CA ILE A 41 -6.51 -0.66 -12.22
C ILE A 41 -5.24 0.11 -12.61
N GLU A 42 -5.26 0.81 -13.74
CA GLU A 42 -4.14 1.63 -14.21
C GLU A 42 -3.64 2.59 -13.14
N HIS A 43 -4.55 3.19 -12.39
CA HIS A 43 -4.23 4.13 -11.31
C HIS A 43 -3.57 3.49 -10.09
N LEU A 44 -3.64 2.16 -9.97
CA LEU A 44 -3.11 1.40 -8.83
C LEU A 44 -1.88 0.57 -9.18
N LYS A 45 -1.45 0.56 -10.44
CA LYS A 45 -0.33 -0.29 -10.92
C LYS A 45 0.98 -0.04 -10.18
N TYR A 46 1.17 1.14 -9.63
CA TYR A 46 2.38 1.45 -8.85
C TYR A 46 2.53 0.56 -7.61
N ALA A 47 1.42 0.11 -7.02
CA ALA A 47 1.46 -0.73 -5.82
C ALA A 47 1.91 -2.18 -6.07
N PHE A 48 1.91 -2.64 -7.33
CA PHE A 48 2.27 -4.01 -7.68
C PHE A 48 3.76 -4.15 -8.01
N TYR A 49 4.37 -5.25 -7.55
CA TYR A 49 5.77 -5.54 -7.83
C TYR A 49 5.99 -6.05 -9.27
N ASP A 50 5.08 -6.88 -9.76
CA ASP A 50 5.08 -7.37 -11.14
C ASP A 50 3.85 -6.86 -11.89
N LYS A 51 4.03 -5.80 -12.67
CA LYS A 51 2.94 -5.15 -13.40
C LYS A 51 2.44 -5.98 -14.58
N GLU A 52 3.30 -6.82 -15.14
CA GLU A 52 2.96 -7.65 -16.30
C GLU A 52 2.02 -8.80 -15.92
N SER A 53 2.06 -9.24 -14.66
CA SER A 53 1.25 -10.34 -14.16
C SER A 53 -0.11 -9.90 -13.58
N ILE A 54 -0.44 -8.62 -13.65
CA ILE A 54 -1.71 -8.10 -13.11
C ILE A 54 -2.88 -8.65 -13.93
N PRO A 55 -3.87 -9.34 -13.32
CA PRO A 55 -5.09 -9.74 -14.02
C PRO A 55 -6.03 -8.54 -14.18
N GLU A 56 -5.73 -7.68 -15.16
CA GLU A 56 -6.36 -6.37 -15.31
C GLU A 56 -7.88 -6.44 -15.44
N LYS A 57 -8.40 -7.41 -16.21
CA LYS A 57 -9.84 -7.57 -16.38
C LYS A 57 -10.54 -7.84 -15.05
N GLU A 58 -10.02 -8.77 -14.27
CA GLU A 58 -10.59 -9.13 -12.96
C GLU A 58 -10.53 -7.94 -11.99
N TRP A 59 -9.43 -7.17 -12.01
CA TRP A 59 -9.29 -5.96 -11.21
C TRP A 59 -10.27 -4.88 -11.61
N ASN A 60 -10.42 -4.63 -12.92
CA ASN A 60 -11.35 -3.62 -13.39
C ASN A 60 -12.81 -4.01 -13.07
N ASP A 61 -13.17 -5.29 -13.21
CA ASP A 61 -14.49 -5.78 -12.83
C ASP A 61 -14.75 -5.56 -11.32
N TRP A 62 -13.75 -5.81 -10.46
CA TRP A 62 -13.87 -5.57 -9.03
C TRP A 62 -13.98 -4.09 -8.70
N LEU A 63 -13.16 -3.25 -9.34
CA LEU A 63 -13.18 -1.79 -9.13
C LEU A 63 -14.50 -1.18 -9.57
N GLU A 64 -15.07 -1.62 -10.70
CA GLU A 64 -16.39 -1.18 -11.16
C GLU A 64 -17.48 -1.53 -10.15
N GLU A 65 -17.49 -2.76 -9.65
CA GLU A 65 -18.46 -3.18 -8.63
C GLU A 65 -18.33 -2.37 -7.33
N TRP A 66 -17.09 -2.14 -6.86
CA TRP A 66 -16.84 -1.30 -5.70
C TRP A 66 -17.29 0.15 -5.95
N TRP A 67 -16.98 0.69 -7.14
CA TRP A 67 -17.34 2.05 -7.54
C TRP A 67 -18.85 2.25 -7.56
N ASP A 68 -19.59 1.29 -8.07
CA ASP A 68 -21.06 1.31 -8.06
C ASP A 68 -21.60 1.30 -6.63
N ARG A 69 -21.00 0.52 -5.73
CA ARG A 69 -21.42 0.48 -4.33
C ARG A 69 -21.24 1.79 -3.59
N VAL A 70 -20.21 2.54 -3.93
CA VAL A 70 -19.98 3.87 -3.36
C VAL A 70 -20.61 4.99 -4.20
N GLU A 71 -21.46 4.60 -5.16
CA GLU A 71 -22.20 5.52 -6.04
C GLU A 71 -21.29 6.52 -6.77
N GLY A 72 -20.08 6.08 -7.16
CA GLY A 72 -19.05 6.92 -7.76
C GLY A 72 -18.50 8.02 -6.85
N LYS A 73 -18.81 7.96 -5.57
CA LYS A 73 -18.45 8.99 -4.58
C LYS A 73 -17.84 8.37 -3.32
N PRO A 74 -16.63 7.80 -3.41
CA PRO A 74 -15.98 7.25 -2.23
C PRO A 74 -15.77 8.35 -1.18
N ASN A 75 -15.96 8.00 0.09
CA ASN A 75 -15.67 8.91 1.18
C ASN A 75 -14.16 9.04 1.38
N ARG A 76 -13.54 9.90 0.60
CA ARG A 76 -12.08 10.08 0.56
C ARG A 76 -11.49 10.46 1.91
N LYS A 77 -12.17 11.34 2.64
CA LYS A 77 -11.69 11.74 3.97
C LYS A 77 -11.62 10.54 4.92
N LEU A 78 -12.70 9.76 4.98
CA LEU A 78 -12.72 8.55 5.81
C LEU A 78 -11.66 7.55 5.39
N MET A 79 -11.47 7.35 4.09
CA MET A 79 -10.46 6.44 3.56
C MET A 79 -9.04 6.91 3.91
N LEU A 80 -8.74 8.20 3.73
CA LEU A 80 -7.44 8.79 4.06
C LEU A 80 -7.13 8.74 5.56
N ASP A 81 -8.15 8.96 6.39
CA ASP A 81 -8.01 8.91 7.85
C ASP A 81 -7.72 7.48 8.37
N ASN A 82 -8.01 6.45 7.57
CA ASN A 82 -7.84 5.05 7.94
C ASN A 82 -6.74 4.31 7.16
N ASN A 83 -6.12 4.95 6.18
CA ASN A 83 -5.05 4.36 5.37
C ASN A 83 -3.80 5.24 5.44
N PRO A 84 -2.82 4.90 6.29
CA PRO A 84 -1.62 5.71 6.42
C PRO A 84 -0.80 5.71 5.13
N LYS A 85 -0.14 6.81 4.86
CA LYS A 85 0.80 6.94 3.75
C LYS A 85 2.17 6.38 4.11
N TYR A 86 2.60 6.60 5.33
CA TYR A 86 3.91 6.19 5.81
C TYR A 86 3.77 5.15 6.93
N VAL A 87 4.35 3.98 6.71
CA VAL A 87 4.41 2.88 7.67
C VAL A 87 5.86 2.44 7.75
N LEU A 88 6.37 2.20 8.96
CA LEU A 88 7.73 1.70 9.12
C LEU A 88 7.85 0.30 8.49
N ARG A 89 8.70 0.20 7.48
CA ARG A 89 9.02 -1.06 6.80
C ARG A 89 10.37 -1.57 7.26
N ASN A 90 10.57 -2.87 7.16
CA ASN A 90 11.84 -3.48 7.54
C ASN A 90 13.05 -2.89 6.80
N TRP A 91 12.91 -2.61 5.50
CA TRP A 91 14.00 -2.01 4.73
C TRP A 91 14.33 -0.58 5.18
N MET A 92 13.34 0.19 5.63
CA MET A 92 13.56 1.53 6.19
C MET A 92 14.32 1.44 7.52
N ALA A 93 13.90 0.53 8.40
CA ALA A 93 14.58 0.27 9.65
C ALA A 93 16.04 -0.16 9.42
N GLN A 94 16.28 -0.99 8.40
CA GLN A 94 17.62 -1.44 8.07
C GLN A 94 18.52 -0.28 7.60
N LEU A 95 17.99 0.64 6.80
CA LEU A 95 18.74 1.85 6.42
C LEU A 95 19.13 2.69 7.65
N ALA A 96 18.21 2.82 8.61
CA ALA A 96 18.50 3.54 9.86
C ALA A 96 19.57 2.82 10.69
N ILE A 97 19.50 1.49 10.78
CA ILE A 97 20.49 0.67 11.49
C ILE A 97 21.87 0.80 10.83
N ASP A 98 21.94 0.64 9.51
CA ASP A 98 23.19 0.73 8.75
C ASP A 98 23.88 2.09 8.92
N ALA A 99 23.10 3.16 8.93
CA ALA A 99 23.61 4.51 9.18
C ALA A 99 24.07 4.68 10.64
N ALA A 100 23.29 4.19 11.59
CA ALA A 100 23.60 4.28 13.02
C ALA A 100 24.88 3.52 13.38
N GLU A 101 25.17 2.38 12.75
CA GLU A 101 26.42 1.64 12.93
C GLU A 101 27.65 2.46 12.53
N LYS A 102 27.46 3.46 11.66
CA LYS A 102 28.48 4.44 11.26
C LYS A 102 28.40 5.74 12.06
N SER A 103 27.68 5.73 13.18
CA SER A 103 27.42 6.90 14.03
C SER A 103 26.63 8.02 13.34
N ASP A 104 25.90 7.70 12.28
CA ASP A 104 24.97 8.61 11.59
C ASP A 104 23.52 8.30 12.00
N TYR A 105 22.93 9.17 12.80
CA TYR A 105 21.57 9.01 13.32
C TYR A 105 20.54 9.83 12.54
N SER A 106 20.94 10.47 11.43
CA SER A 106 20.06 11.33 10.63
C SER A 106 18.88 10.57 10.04
N VAL A 107 19.11 9.35 9.55
CA VAL A 107 18.06 8.51 8.96
C VAL A 107 17.02 8.12 10.03
N CYS A 108 17.49 7.71 11.20
CA CYS A 108 16.61 7.35 12.32
C CYS A 108 15.74 8.55 12.73
N LYS A 109 16.33 9.75 12.82
CA LYS A 109 15.62 10.98 13.16
C LYS A 109 14.59 11.36 12.10
N THR A 110 14.94 11.26 10.83
CA THR A 110 14.04 11.57 9.71
C THR A 110 12.84 10.61 9.73
N LEU A 111 13.08 9.32 9.87
CA LEU A 111 12.00 8.32 9.95
C LEU A 111 11.08 8.57 11.15
N HIS A 112 11.65 8.88 12.30
CA HIS A 112 10.87 9.22 13.49
C HIS A 112 9.95 10.41 13.23
N ASP A 113 10.46 11.47 12.59
CA ASP A 113 9.69 12.68 12.29
C ASP A 113 8.58 12.39 11.27
N VAL A 114 8.86 11.64 10.22
CA VAL A 114 7.85 11.23 9.21
C VAL A 114 6.75 10.39 9.85
N LEU A 115 7.11 9.44 10.70
CA LEU A 115 6.16 8.51 11.31
C LEU A 115 5.32 9.11 12.43
N LYS A 116 5.62 10.31 12.90
CA LYS A 116 4.74 11.06 13.82
C LYS A 116 3.40 11.45 13.18
N ASN A 117 3.39 11.67 11.87
CA ASN A 117 2.21 12.06 11.12
C ASN A 117 1.97 11.14 9.92
N PRO A 118 1.69 9.84 10.16
CA PRO A 118 1.69 8.82 9.11
C PRO A 118 0.57 8.99 8.08
N TYR A 119 -0.49 9.68 8.42
CA TYR A 119 -1.64 9.95 7.54
C TYR A 119 -1.50 11.24 6.73
N ALA A 120 -0.53 12.09 7.06
CA ALA A 120 -0.29 13.32 6.32
C ALA A 120 0.43 13.07 5.00
N GLU A 121 0.21 13.93 4.01
CA GLU A 121 0.81 13.78 2.68
C GLU A 121 2.33 13.91 2.70
N GLN A 122 2.91 14.80 3.47
CA GLN A 122 4.36 14.98 3.64
C GLN A 122 5.15 14.79 2.35
N LYS A 123 4.82 15.57 1.32
CA LYS A 123 5.34 15.40 -0.06
C LYS A 123 6.86 15.43 -0.16
N ASP A 124 7.53 16.17 0.73
CA ASP A 124 8.99 16.28 0.74
C ASP A 124 9.70 14.95 1.02
N PHE A 125 8.99 14.02 1.69
CA PHE A 125 9.52 12.70 2.05
C PHE A 125 9.05 11.58 1.12
N GLU A 126 8.18 11.90 0.17
CA GLU A 126 7.52 10.93 -0.70
C GLU A 126 8.52 10.14 -1.53
N LYS A 127 9.48 10.82 -2.14
CA LYS A 127 10.49 10.20 -2.99
C LYS A 127 11.33 9.14 -2.27
N GLU A 128 11.64 9.38 -1.00
CA GLU A 128 12.50 8.49 -0.21
C GLU A 128 11.73 7.42 0.53
N TRP A 129 10.55 7.75 1.07
CA TRP A 129 9.88 6.91 2.05
C TRP A 129 8.52 6.39 1.61
N TYR A 130 7.92 6.94 0.55
CA TYR A 130 6.69 6.41 -0.05
C TYR A 130 7.00 5.60 -1.30
N GLN A 131 7.62 4.44 -1.10
CA GLN A 131 8.00 3.55 -2.19
C GLN A 131 7.89 2.09 -1.78
N LYS A 132 7.78 1.22 -2.79
CA LYS A 132 7.82 -0.22 -2.59
C LYS A 132 9.18 -0.65 -2.03
N ARG A 133 9.22 -1.84 -1.44
CA ARG A 133 10.47 -2.45 -1.00
C ARG A 133 11.49 -2.43 -2.13
N PRO A 134 12.69 -1.84 -1.93
CA PRO A 134 13.74 -1.84 -2.92
C PRO A 134 14.24 -3.26 -3.21
N GLU A 135 14.77 -3.48 -4.41
CA GLU A 135 15.27 -4.80 -4.81
C GLU A 135 16.39 -5.33 -3.90
N TRP A 136 17.28 -4.44 -3.42
CA TRP A 136 18.35 -4.84 -2.50
C TRP A 136 17.82 -5.45 -1.19
N ALA A 137 16.63 -5.03 -0.75
CA ALA A 137 16.02 -5.50 0.49
C ALA A 137 15.33 -6.87 0.33
N ARG A 138 15.06 -7.28 -0.91
CA ARG A 138 14.28 -8.49 -1.20
C ARG A 138 14.92 -9.76 -0.64
N HIS A 139 16.23 -9.84 -0.67
CA HIS A 139 17.01 -11.02 -0.24
C HIS A 139 17.86 -10.76 1.00
N ARG A 140 17.79 -9.57 1.58
CA ARG A 140 18.57 -9.24 2.77
C ARG A 140 17.89 -9.79 4.03
N VAL A 141 18.66 -10.47 4.88
CA VAL A 141 18.19 -10.96 6.18
C VAL A 141 17.66 -9.79 7.02
N GLY A 142 16.48 -9.97 7.61
CA GLY A 142 15.80 -8.94 8.39
C GLY A 142 14.90 -8.01 7.59
N CYS A 143 15.00 -7.99 6.25
CA CYS A 143 14.18 -7.14 5.39
C CYS A 143 13.08 -7.89 4.64
N SER A 144 13.25 -9.18 4.39
CA SER A 144 12.42 -9.91 3.44
C SER A 144 11.65 -11.08 4.03
N MET A 145 12.01 -11.58 5.18
CA MET A 145 11.45 -12.83 5.67
C MET A 145 10.45 -12.64 6.81
N LEU A 146 9.26 -13.22 6.64
CA LEU A 146 8.26 -13.43 7.69
C LEU A 146 7.75 -12.16 8.40
N SER A 147 7.75 -11.02 7.74
CA SER A 147 7.26 -9.79 8.33
C SER A 147 6.09 -9.21 7.53
N CYS A 148 5.05 -8.82 8.22
CA CYS A 148 3.92 -8.07 7.63
C CYS A 148 4.32 -6.65 7.19
N SER A 149 5.53 -6.21 7.51
CA SER A 149 6.07 -4.87 7.22
C SER A 149 7.07 -4.84 6.07
N SER A 150 7.26 -5.97 5.39
CA SER A 150 8.22 -6.05 4.27
C SER A 150 7.70 -5.40 2.99
#